data_4b5b31951eb44fff82dadf9fd1f27e75
#
_entry.id   4b5b31951eb44fff82dadf9fd1f27e75
#
_cell.length_a   1.000
_cell.length_b   1.000
_cell.length_c   1.000
_cell.angle_alpha   90.00
_cell.angle_beta   90.00
_cell.angle_gamma   90.00
#
_symmetry.space_group_name_H-M   'P 1'
#
loop_
_entity.id
_entity.type
_entity.pdbx_description
1 polymer ?
#
loop_
_entity_poly.entity_id
_entity_poly.type
_entity_poly.pdbx_seq_one_letter_code
_entity_poly.pdbx_strand_id
1 'polypeptide(L)'
;MAKAAELAIERGEQLKREGVIIRTYDLWKTYIMGDQEIHAVSGVDVEIRKGEYVAIMGPSGSGKSTLMNLIGCLDTPTKGQYYINGSLVSDMNDDELARIRNQEIGFVFQTFNLLPRATALHNVELPLIYAGIKSEDRLDRAKRALRQGDLEQRMYHKPSELSGGQRQRVAVARALVNNPSLLLADEPTGNLDTAPGNEIMA
;
A
#
# COMPACT_ATOMS: atom_id res chain seq x y z
N MET A 1 25.56 13.25 -12.94
CA MET A 1 24.29 12.50 -12.94
C MET A 1 24.51 10.99 -13.01
N ALA A 2 25.28 10.43 -13.97
CA ALA A 2 25.49 8.97 -14.09
C ALA A 2 26.03 8.29 -12.81
N LYS A 3 27.06 8.86 -12.17
CA LYS A 3 27.65 8.30 -10.93
C LYS A 3 26.70 8.28 -9.73
N ALA A 4 25.79 9.26 -9.63
CA ALA A 4 24.78 9.29 -8.57
C ALA A 4 23.70 8.21 -8.76
N ALA A 5 23.29 7.98 -10.01
CA ALA A 5 22.35 6.92 -10.36
C ALA A 5 22.96 5.52 -10.12
N GLU A 6 24.24 5.33 -10.46
CA GLU A 6 24.96 4.07 -10.21
C GLU A 6 25.04 3.75 -8.70
N LEU A 7 25.40 4.74 -7.88
CA LEU A 7 25.43 4.62 -6.42
C LEU A 7 24.05 4.33 -5.82
N ALA A 8 22.98 4.88 -6.38
CA ALA A 8 21.62 4.61 -5.93
C ALA A 8 21.21 3.16 -6.23
N ILE A 9 21.58 2.64 -7.41
CA ILE A 9 21.33 1.25 -7.80
C ILE A 9 22.11 0.28 -6.88
N GLU A 10 23.42 0.51 -6.69
CA GLU A 10 24.23 -0.33 -5.78
C GLU A 10 23.68 -0.36 -4.37
N ARG A 11 23.27 0.79 -3.84
CA ARG A 11 22.63 0.89 -2.52
C ARG A 11 21.32 0.11 -2.47
N GLY A 12 20.48 0.23 -3.50
CA GLY A 12 19.24 -0.52 -3.61
C GLY A 12 19.45 -2.02 -3.61
N GLU A 13 20.41 -2.52 -4.37
CA GLU A 13 20.76 -3.94 -4.39
C GLU A 13 21.30 -4.44 -3.04
N GLN A 14 22.06 -3.62 -2.32
CA GLN A 14 22.53 -3.92 -0.99
C GLN A 14 21.35 -4.04 -0.02
N LEU A 15 20.44 -3.06 0.03
CA LEU A 15 19.24 -3.09 0.88
C LEU A 15 18.40 -4.34 0.63
N LYS A 16 18.23 -4.72 -0.64
CA LYS A 16 17.50 -5.93 -1.03
C LYS A 16 18.16 -7.21 -0.53
N ARG A 17 19.50 -7.30 -0.60
CA ARG A 17 20.28 -8.44 -0.05
C ARG A 17 20.17 -8.54 1.47
N GLU A 18 20.07 -7.41 2.16
CA GLU A 18 19.90 -7.31 3.61
C GLU A 18 18.45 -7.57 4.07
N GLY A 19 17.51 -7.77 3.13
CA GLY A 19 16.10 -8.01 3.40
C GLY A 19 15.34 -6.76 3.82
N VAL A 20 15.87 -5.58 3.52
CA VAL A 20 15.22 -4.30 3.81
C VAL A 20 14.16 -4.03 2.73
N ILE A 21 12.91 -3.85 3.16
CA ILE A 21 11.78 -3.54 2.27
C ILE A 21 11.60 -2.03 2.13
N ILE A 22 11.69 -1.29 3.23
CA ILE A 22 11.58 0.17 3.26
C ILE A 22 12.86 0.75 3.85
N ARG A 23 13.41 1.73 3.16
CA ARG A 23 14.48 2.58 3.70
C ARG A 23 14.28 4.02 3.29
N THR A 24 14.24 4.94 4.26
CA THR A 24 14.23 6.38 4.01
C THR A 24 15.50 7.02 4.57
N TYR A 25 15.95 8.08 3.92
CA TYR A 25 17.07 8.92 4.36
C TYR A 25 16.66 10.38 4.29
N ASP A 26 16.66 11.05 5.45
CA ASP A 26 16.31 12.48 5.61
C ASP A 26 15.04 12.83 4.82
N LEU A 27 13.96 12.05 5.02
CA LEU A 27 12.71 12.18 4.26
C LEU A 27 11.91 13.38 4.73
N TRP A 28 11.56 14.28 3.83
CA TRP A 28 10.78 15.49 4.10
C TRP A 28 9.53 15.56 3.22
N LYS A 29 8.46 16.09 3.80
CA LYS A 29 7.31 16.55 3.05
C LYS A 29 6.88 17.91 3.54
N THR A 30 6.93 18.89 2.66
CA THR A 30 6.50 20.27 2.91
C THR A 30 5.36 20.59 1.95
N TYR A 31 4.25 21.07 2.50
CA TYR A 31 3.13 21.62 1.72
C TYR A 31 3.20 23.15 1.78
N ILE A 32 2.91 23.79 0.65
CA ILE A 32 2.82 25.25 0.54
C ILE A 32 1.33 25.62 0.56
N MET A 33 0.91 26.39 1.56
CA MET A 33 -0.46 26.87 1.71
C MET A 33 -0.46 28.40 1.75
N GLY A 34 -0.67 29.04 0.58
CA GLY A 34 -0.47 30.48 0.43
C GLY A 34 0.98 30.87 0.69
N ASP A 35 1.24 31.74 1.66
CA ASP A 35 2.59 32.19 2.05
C ASP A 35 3.20 31.33 3.19
N GLN A 36 2.54 30.26 3.62
CA GLN A 36 3.01 29.41 4.71
C GLN A 36 3.56 28.06 4.22
N GLU A 37 4.69 27.65 4.77
CA GLU A 37 5.24 26.32 4.62
C GLU A 37 4.87 25.44 5.80
N ILE A 38 4.25 24.29 5.53
CA ILE A 38 3.88 23.28 6.53
C ILE A 38 4.75 22.06 6.33
N HIS A 39 5.66 21.82 7.27
CA HIS A 39 6.52 20.63 7.29
C HIS A 39 5.74 19.46 7.91
N ALA A 40 5.04 18.69 7.09
CA ALA A 40 4.25 17.56 7.56
C ALA A 40 5.10 16.34 7.94
N VAL A 41 6.27 16.19 7.30
CA VAL A 41 7.31 15.20 7.63
C VAL A 41 8.65 15.91 7.59
N SER A 42 9.49 15.73 8.60
CA SER A 42 10.74 16.50 8.79
C SER A 42 11.89 15.58 9.16
N GLY A 43 12.72 15.22 8.16
CA GLY A 43 13.97 14.48 8.35
C GLY A 43 13.78 13.07 8.91
N VAL A 44 12.84 12.30 8.37
CA VAL A 44 12.51 10.97 8.91
C VAL A 44 13.37 9.89 8.26
N ASP A 45 14.10 9.15 9.10
CA ASP A 45 14.85 7.94 8.76
C ASP A 45 14.10 6.72 9.28
N VAL A 46 13.67 5.84 8.36
CA VAL A 46 12.96 4.59 8.70
C VAL A 46 13.63 3.43 7.96
N GLU A 47 13.78 2.32 8.65
CA GLU A 47 14.15 1.03 8.07
C GLU A 47 13.13 -0.01 8.50
N ILE A 48 12.54 -0.72 7.52
CA ILE A 48 11.60 -1.82 7.75
C ILE A 48 12.08 -3.02 6.95
N ARG A 49 12.20 -4.16 7.62
CA ARG A 49 12.68 -5.41 7.04
C ARG A 49 11.55 -6.34 6.67
N LYS A 50 11.83 -7.31 5.84
CA LYS A 50 10.88 -8.34 5.44
C LYS A 50 10.35 -9.10 6.65
N GLY A 51 9.02 -9.20 6.76
CA GLY A 51 8.33 -9.90 7.84
C GLY A 51 8.20 -9.11 9.14
N GLU A 52 8.60 -7.82 9.17
CA GLU A 52 8.36 -6.98 10.33
C GLU A 52 6.93 -6.43 10.36
N TYR A 53 6.40 -6.33 11.59
CA TYR A 53 5.16 -5.61 11.90
C TYR A 53 5.50 -4.29 12.54
N VAL A 54 5.11 -3.19 11.91
CA VAL A 54 5.42 -1.83 12.38
C VAL A 54 4.14 -1.04 12.62
N ALA A 55 4.01 -0.42 13.78
CA ALA A 55 2.91 0.49 14.09
C ALA A 55 3.41 1.94 14.14
N ILE A 56 2.78 2.82 13.35
CA ILE A 56 3.02 4.26 13.38
C ILE A 56 2.03 4.90 14.35
N MET A 57 2.53 5.39 15.48
CA MET A 57 1.72 6.01 16.54
C MET A 57 2.10 7.47 16.75
N GLY A 58 1.15 8.27 17.25
CA GLY A 58 1.35 9.68 17.56
C GLY A 58 0.02 10.46 17.60
N PRO A 59 0.01 11.69 18.12
CA PRO A 59 -1.19 12.52 18.20
C PRO A 59 -1.73 12.88 16.80
N SER A 60 -2.97 13.38 16.74
CA SER A 60 -3.54 13.92 15.49
C SER A 60 -2.66 15.08 15.00
N GLY A 61 -2.43 15.16 13.68
CA GLY A 61 -1.59 16.19 13.07
C GLY A 61 -0.09 15.92 13.12
N SER A 62 0.38 14.80 13.69
CA SER A 62 1.83 14.50 13.75
C SER A 62 2.45 13.97 12.44
N GLY A 63 1.70 13.99 11.32
CA GLY A 63 2.22 13.60 10.02
C GLY A 63 2.12 12.10 9.69
N LYS A 64 1.45 11.27 10.51
CA LYS A 64 1.30 9.81 10.28
C LYS A 64 0.73 9.48 8.90
N SER A 65 -0.41 10.05 8.55
CA SER A 65 -1.06 9.81 7.25
C SER A 65 -0.20 10.33 6.10
N THR A 66 0.51 11.45 6.29
CA THR A 66 1.46 11.96 5.29
C THR A 66 2.61 10.98 5.09
N LEU A 67 3.20 10.46 6.19
CA LEU A 67 4.26 9.45 6.09
C LEU A 67 3.76 8.17 5.43
N MET A 68 2.56 7.69 5.78
CA MET A 68 1.95 6.54 5.12
C MET A 68 1.72 6.76 3.63
N ASN A 69 1.28 7.97 3.22
CA ASN A 69 1.10 8.32 1.81
C ASN A 69 2.44 8.33 1.05
N LEU A 70 3.51 8.83 1.67
CA LEU A 70 4.86 8.78 1.08
C LEU A 70 5.33 7.33 0.92
N ILE A 71 5.27 6.53 2.00
CA ILE A 71 5.64 5.11 1.98
C ILE A 71 4.79 4.34 0.96
N GLY A 72 3.52 4.70 0.84
CA GLY A 72 2.58 4.12 -0.11
C GLY A 72 2.71 4.60 -1.55
N CYS A 73 3.68 5.46 -1.86
CA CYS A 73 3.83 6.09 -3.17
C CYS A 73 2.54 6.80 -3.67
N LEU A 74 1.70 7.28 -2.75
CA LEU A 74 0.50 8.09 -3.04
C LEU A 74 0.83 9.57 -3.11
N ASP A 75 1.99 9.96 -2.57
CA ASP A 75 2.55 11.31 -2.61
C ASP A 75 4.07 11.20 -2.79
N THR A 76 4.73 12.28 -3.20
CA THR A 76 6.18 12.33 -3.40
C THR A 76 6.84 13.18 -2.32
N PRO A 77 8.02 12.78 -1.81
CA PRO A 77 8.77 13.61 -0.85
C PRO A 77 9.23 14.92 -1.51
N THR A 78 9.37 15.97 -0.70
CA THR A 78 9.98 17.24 -1.17
C THR A 78 11.50 17.19 -1.09
N LYS A 79 12.05 16.33 -0.21
CA LYS A 79 13.50 16.12 -0.03
C LYS A 79 13.74 14.76 0.59
N GLY A 80 14.97 14.25 0.43
CA GLY A 80 15.41 12.97 0.97
C GLY A 80 15.30 11.84 -0.03
N GLN A 81 15.69 10.64 0.37
CA GLN A 81 15.65 9.45 -0.46
C GLN A 81 14.72 8.41 0.16
N TYR A 82 13.99 7.71 -0.70
CA TYR A 82 13.11 6.63 -0.29
C TYR A 82 13.28 5.43 -1.22
N TYR A 83 13.59 4.28 -0.62
CA TYR A 83 13.73 2.99 -1.28
C TYR A 83 12.61 2.04 -0.86
N ILE A 84 12.02 1.35 -1.83
CA ILE A 84 11.11 0.23 -1.62
C ILE A 84 11.65 -1.00 -2.37
N ASN A 85 11.84 -2.10 -1.65
CA ASN A 85 12.35 -3.37 -2.18
C ASN A 85 13.59 -3.18 -3.09
N GLY A 86 14.51 -2.30 -2.69
CA GLY A 86 15.74 -1.95 -3.40
C GLY A 86 15.59 -0.92 -4.52
N SER A 87 14.38 -0.47 -4.86
CA SER A 87 14.16 0.56 -5.89
C SER A 87 14.10 1.95 -5.26
N LEU A 88 14.91 2.91 -5.76
CA LEU A 88 14.82 4.32 -5.36
C LEU A 88 13.56 4.94 -5.99
N VAL A 89 12.56 5.25 -5.16
CA VAL A 89 11.26 5.73 -5.62
C VAL A 89 11.07 7.25 -5.51
N SER A 90 11.92 7.94 -4.75
CA SER A 90 11.83 9.41 -4.58
C SER A 90 12.03 10.19 -5.88
N ASP A 91 12.69 9.61 -6.88
CA ASP A 91 13.01 10.26 -8.14
C ASP A 91 12.15 9.75 -9.33
N MET A 92 11.20 8.84 -9.05
CA MET A 92 10.31 8.22 -10.05
C MET A 92 9.21 9.18 -10.51
N ASN A 93 8.83 9.07 -11.78
CA ASN A 93 7.66 9.74 -12.32
C ASN A 93 6.35 9.01 -11.93
N ASP A 94 5.20 9.61 -12.24
CA ASP A 94 3.88 9.10 -11.84
C ASP A 94 3.57 7.70 -12.38
N ASP A 95 4.00 7.37 -13.61
CA ASP A 95 3.80 6.06 -14.23
C ASP A 95 4.65 4.98 -13.54
N GLU A 96 5.89 5.31 -13.20
CA GLU A 96 6.78 4.44 -12.44
C GLU A 96 6.25 4.19 -11.02
N LEU A 97 5.82 5.26 -10.32
CA LEU A 97 5.19 5.16 -9.01
C LEU A 97 3.91 4.32 -9.06
N ALA A 98 3.09 4.45 -10.12
CA ALA A 98 1.89 3.64 -10.29
C ALA A 98 2.22 2.14 -10.45
N ARG A 99 3.32 1.79 -11.13
CA ARG A 99 3.80 0.41 -11.23
C ARG A 99 4.28 -0.13 -9.89
N ILE A 100 5.08 0.64 -9.14
CA ILE A 100 5.54 0.28 -7.80
C ILE A 100 4.33 0.06 -6.87
N ARG A 101 3.37 0.99 -6.84
CA ARG A 101 2.14 0.83 -6.05
C ARG A 101 1.41 -0.47 -6.36
N ASN A 102 1.28 -0.80 -7.64
CA ASN A 102 0.57 -2.00 -8.06
C ASN A 102 1.31 -3.30 -7.72
N GLN A 103 2.64 -3.30 -7.82
CA GLN A 103 3.44 -4.51 -7.69
C GLN A 103 3.91 -4.77 -6.25
N GLU A 104 4.29 -3.70 -5.52
CA GLU A 104 4.99 -3.83 -4.25
C GLU A 104 4.10 -3.51 -3.04
N ILE A 105 2.97 -2.82 -3.24
CA ILE A 105 2.19 -2.27 -2.12
C ILE A 105 0.74 -2.76 -2.17
N GLY A 106 0.29 -3.38 -1.08
CA GLY A 106 -1.12 -3.62 -0.80
C GLY A 106 -1.68 -2.57 0.15
N PHE A 107 -2.84 -1.98 -0.17
CA PHE A 107 -3.49 -1.01 0.69
C PHE A 107 -4.79 -1.55 1.28
N VAL A 108 -4.92 -1.44 2.60
CA VAL A 108 -6.16 -1.68 3.35
C VAL A 108 -6.57 -0.38 4.02
N PHE A 109 -7.70 0.19 3.58
CA PHE A 109 -8.21 1.47 4.08
C PHE A 109 -9.33 1.26 5.10
N GLN A 110 -9.49 2.18 6.02
CA GLN A 110 -10.58 2.22 6.99
C GLN A 110 -11.97 2.19 6.31
N THR A 111 -12.13 2.88 5.18
CA THR A 111 -13.39 3.00 4.42
C THR A 111 -13.51 1.99 3.27
N PHE A 112 -12.71 0.91 3.28
CA PHE A 112 -12.67 -0.18 2.29
C PHE A 112 -12.28 0.26 0.88
N ASN A 113 -12.67 1.43 0.41
CA ASN A 113 -12.42 2.00 -0.92
C ASN A 113 -12.71 1.00 -2.08
N LEU A 114 -13.82 0.27 -1.96
CA LEU A 114 -14.30 -0.62 -3.01
C LEU A 114 -15.08 0.16 -4.06
N LEU A 115 -14.92 -0.25 -5.32
CA LEU A 115 -15.73 0.29 -6.42
C LEU A 115 -17.20 -0.13 -6.24
N PRO A 116 -18.14 0.81 -5.99
CA PRO A 116 -19.50 0.48 -5.54
C PRO A 116 -20.34 -0.22 -6.61
N ARG A 117 -20.01 -0.04 -7.89
CA ARG A 117 -20.73 -0.63 -9.03
C ARG A 117 -20.14 -1.97 -9.48
N ALA A 118 -18.93 -2.31 -9.01
CA ALA A 118 -18.23 -3.56 -9.33
C ALA A 118 -18.55 -4.63 -8.28
N THR A 119 -18.57 -5.90 -8.70
CA THR A 119 -18.69 -7.02 -7.77
C THR A 119 -17.44 -7.19 -6.90
N ALA A 120 -17.51 -8.01 -5.85
CA ALA A 120 -16.34 -8.38 -5.04
C ALA A 120 -15.22 -8.95 -5.93
N LEU A 121 -15.57 -9.84 -6.86
CA LEU A 121 -14.62 -10.43 -7.80
C LEU A 121 -13.92 -9.38 -8.66
N HIS A 122 -14.67 -8.45 -9.26
CA HIS A 122 -14.09 -7.38 -10.06
C HIS A 122 -13.22 -6.40 -9.24
N ASN A 123 -13.58 -6.12 -7.98
CA ASN A 123 -12.75 -5.31 -7.10
C ASN A 123 -11.38 -5.97 -6.84
N VAL A 124 -11.36 -7.29 -6.63
CA VAL A 124 -10.11 -8.05 -6.40
C VAL A 124 -9.33 -8.27 -7.70
N GLU A 125 -10.01 -8.37 -8.84
CA GLU A 125 -9.37 -8.51 -10.16
C GLU A 125 -8.64 -7.24 -10.62
N LEU A 126 -9.08 -6.06 -10.17
CA LEU A 126 -8.60 -4.76 -10.66
C LEU A 126 -7.07 -4.59 -10.61
N PRO A 127 -6.35 -4.87 -9.51
CA PRO A 127 -4.90 -4.78 -9.47
C PRO A 127 -4.19 -5.69 -10.49
N LEU A 128 -4.78 -6.86 -10.77
CA LEU A 128 -4.24 -7.81 -11.75
C LEU A 128 -4.39 -7.30 -13.18
N ILE A 129 -5.44 -6.50 -13.47
CA ILE A 129 -5.61 -5.82 -14.75
C ILE A 129 -4.47 -4.83 -14.97
N TYR A 130 -4.18 -4.00 -13.98
CA TYR A 130 -3.06 -3.04 -14.04
C TYR A 130 -1.69 -3.71 -14.10
N ALA A 131 -1.56 -4.91 -13.53
CA ALA A 131 -0.35 -5.74 -13.66
C ALA A 131 -0.19 -6.41 -15.03
N GLY A 132 -1.16 -6.25 -15.95
CA GLY A 132 -1.11 -6.84 -17.30
C GLY A 132 -1.32 -8.36 -17.34
N ILE A 133 -1.89 -8.95 -16.28
CA ILE A 133 -2.14 -10.40 -16.19
C ILE A 133 -3.25 -10.79 -17.19
N LYS A 134 -3.09 -11.92 -17.89
CA LYS A 134 -4.09 -12.44 -18.82
C LYS A 134 -5.42 -12.76 -18.13
N SER A 135 -6.53 -12.61 -18.87
CA SER A 135 -7.89 -12.69 -18.30
C SER A 135 -8.18 -14.00 -17.55
N GLU A 136 -7.76 -15.14 -18.08
CA GLU A 136 -7.96 -16.45 -17.43
C GLU A 136 -7.22 -16.54 -16.11
N ASP A 137 -5.93 -16.18 -16.07
CA ASP A 137 -5.08 -16.20 -14.87
C ASP A 137 -5.57 -15.19 -13.82
N ARG A 138 -6.04 -14.01 -14.25
CA ARG A 138 -6.62 -12.97 -13.40
C ARG A 138 -7.81 -13.49 -12.62
N LEU A 139 -8.76 -14.08 -13.36
CA LEU A 139 -10.00 -14.59 -12.81
C LEU A 139 -9.74 -15.67 -11.75
N ASP A 140 -8.80 -16.58 -12.04
CA ASP A 140 -8.44 -17.66 -11.12
C ASP A 140 -7.73 -17.15 -9.88
N ARG A 141 -6.83 -16.15 -10.00
CA ARG A 141 -6.17 -15.52 -8.86
C ARG A 141 -7.16 -14.78 -7.97
N ALA A 142 -8.05 -13.98 -8.57
CA ALA A 142 -9.06 -13.23 -7.84
C ALA A 142 -10.04 -14.17 -7.10
N LYS A 143 -10.48 -15.25 -7.73
CA LYS A 143 -11.32 -16.26 -7.08
C LYS A 143 -10.60 -16.95 -5.91
N ARG A 144 -9.33 -17.29 -6.06
CA ARG A 144 -8.53 -17.87 -4.97
C ARG A 144 -8.40 -16.93 -3.79
N ALA A 145 -8.09 -15.65 -4.04
CA ALA A 145 -7.99 -14.65 -2.99
C ALA A 145 -9.31 -14.47 -2.21
N LEU A 146 -10.44 -14.47 -2.92
CA LEU A 146 -11.76 -14.41 -2.26
C LEU A 146 -12.11 -15.67 -1.48
N ARG A 147 -11.72 -16.88 -1.94
CA ARG A 147 -11.89 -18.12 -1.17
C ARG A 147 -11.08 -18.09 0.13
N GLN A 148 -9.85 -17.60 0.09
CA GLN A 148 -9.01 -17.44 1.29
C GLN A 148 -9.62 -16.48 2.33
N GLY A 149 -10.44 -15.53 1.87
CA GLY A 149 -11.19 -14.61 2.73
C GLY A 149 -12.62 -15.08 3.08
N ASP A 150 -12.97 -16.38 2.86
CA ASP A 150 -14.30 -16.95 3.09
C ASP A 150 -15.45 -16.21 2.36
N LEU A 151 -15.16 -15.74 1.14
CA LEU A 151 -16.08 -14.97 0.30
C LEU A 151 -16.53 -15.71 -0.96
N GLU A 152 -16.35 -17.05 -1.05
CA GLU A 152 -16.68 -17.82 -2.24
C GLU A 152 -18.13 -17.62 -2.69
N GLN A 153 -19.09 -17.66 -1.77
CA GLN A 153 -20.50 -17.46 -2.07
C GLN A 153 -20.89 -15.98 -2.30
N ARG A 154 -19.95 -15.06 -2.08
CA ARG A 154 -20.19 -13.62 -2.18
C ARG A 154 -19.42 -12.95 -3.35
N MET A 155 -18.72 -13.71 -4.18
CA MET A 155 -17.88 -13.21 -5.26
C MET A 155 -18.60 -12.26 -6.22
N TYR A 156 -19.87 -12.53 -6.50
CA TYR A 156 -20.67 -11.77 -7.45
C TYR A 156 -21.55 -10.68 -6.84
N HIS A 157 -21.49 -10.51 -5.51
CA HIS A 157 -22.22 -9.45 -4.81
C HIS A 157 -21.48 -8.12 -4.96
N LYS A 158 -22.24 -7.01 -4.97
CA LYS A 158 -21.72 -5.64 -4.92
C LYS A 158 -21.44 -5.24 -3.47
N PRO A 159 -20.60 -4.23 -3.22
CA PRO A 159 -20.30 -3.75 -1.87
C PRO A 159 -21.54 -3.38 -1.04
N SER A 160 -22.61 -2.88 -1.67
CA SER A 160 -23.88 -2.57 -1.00
C SER A 160 -24.63 -3.79 -0.48
N GLU A 161 -24.31 -4.99 -0.96
CA GLU A 161 -24.94 -6.25 -0.59
C GLU A 161 -24.10 -7.05 0.42
N LEU A 162 -22.99 -6.48 0.88
CA LEU A 162 -22.03 -7.09 1.79
C LEU A 162 -22.04 -6.40 3.15
N SER A 163 -21.85 -7.18 4.23
CA SER A 163 -21.62 -6.63 5.58
C SER A 163 -20.29 -5.85 5.64
N GLY A 164 -20.08 -5.06 6.71
CA GLY A 164 -18.84 -4.34 6.95
C GLY A 164 -17.61 -5.26 6.92
N GLY A 165 -17.66 -6.36 7.67
CA GLY A 165 -16.57 -7.35 7.70
C GLY A 165 -16.34 -8.03 6.34
N GLN A 166 -17.42 -8.34 5.60
CA GLN A 166 -17.29 -8.90 4.24
C GLN A 166 -16.60 -7.89 3.28
N ARG A 167 -16.99 -6.61 3.35
CA ARG A 167 -16.33 -5.54 2.56
C ARG A 167 -14.85 -5.41 2.90
N GLN A 168 -14.51 -5.50 4.18
CA GLN A 168 -13.11 -5.45 4.61
C GLN A 168 -12.33 -6.67 4.10
N ARG A 169 -12.88 -7.88 4.19
CA ARG A 169 -12.23 -9.08 3.62
C ARG A 169 -12.05 -8.97 2.10
N VAL A 170 -12.97 -8.36 1.36
CA VAL A 170 -12.77 -8.03 -0.07
C VAL A 170 -11.61 -7.06 -0.25
N ALA A 171 -11.50 -6.00 0.59
CA ALA A 171 -10.42 -5.04 0.52
C ALA A 171 -9.05 -5.67 0.84
N VAL A 172 -8.98 -6.57 1.83
CA VAL A 172 -7.78 -7.36 2.15
C VAL A 172 -7.41 -8.29 0.99
N ALA A 173 -8.37 -9.04 0.44
CA ALA A 173 -8.13 -9.90 -0.72
C ALA A 173 -7.59 -9.11 -1.92
N ARG A 174 -8.15 -7.91 -2.19
CA ARG A 174 -7.66 -7.00 -3.23
C ARG A 174 -6.22 -6.53 -2.95
N ALA A 175 -5.92 -6.19 -1.71
CA ALA A 175 -4.57 -5.74 -1.33
C ALA A 175 -3.51 -6.82 -1.52
N LEU A 176 -3.86 -8.08 -1.29
CA LEU A 176 -2.91 -9.21 -1.32
C LEU A 176 -2.81 -9.91 -2.69
N VAL A 177 -3.71 -9.66 -3.63
CA VAL A 177 -3.85 -10.45 -4.88
C VAL A 177 -2.61 -10.42 -5.79
N ASN A 178 -1.81 -9.35 -5.75
CA ASN A 178 -0.54 -9.22 -6.46
C ASN A 178 0.67 -9.77 -5.67
N ASN A 179 0.44 -10.30 -4.46
CA ASN A 179 1.51 -10.74 -3.56
C ASN A 179 2.55 -9.64 -3.26
N PRO A 180 2.11 -8.50 -2.71
CA PRO A 180 2.96 -7.34 -2.49
C PRO A 180 4.04 -7.60 -1.44
N SER A 181 5.13 -6.82 -1.51
CA SER A 181 6.23 -6.86 -0.53
C SER A 181 5.87 -6.12 0.77
N LEU A 182 4.92 -5.19 0.70
CA LEU A 182 4.48 -4.34 1.81
C LEU A 182 2.95 -4.28 1.87
N LEU A 183 2.39 -4.48 3.06
CA LEU A 183 0.99 -4.20 3.35
C LEU A 183 0.88 -2.95 4.22
N LEU A 184 0.19 -1.93 3.73
CA LEU A 184 -0.14 -0.72 4.48
C LEU A 184 -1.59 -0.76 4.92
N ALA A 185 -1.83 -0.61 6.22
CA ALA A 185 -3.16 -0.62 6.79
C ALA A 185 -3.41 0.67 7.57
N ASP A 186 -4.41 1.45 7.15
CA ASP A 186 -4.85 2.67 7.83
C ASP A 186 -6.12 2.36 8.60
N GLU A 187 -6.01 2.19 9.92
CA GLU A 187 -7.09 1.83 10.85
C GLU A 187 -8.01 0.72 10.30
N PRO A 188 -7.47 -0.48 9.95
CA PRO A 188 -8.19 -1.50 9.17
C PRO A 188 -9.42 -2.07 9.87
N THR A 189 -9.57 -1.82 11.16
CA THR A 189 -10.72 -2.25 11.99
C THR A 189 -11.58 -1.10 12.48
N GLY A 190 -11.23 0.14 12.19
CA GLY A 190 -11.88 1.34 12.74
C GLY A 190 -13.39 1.48 12.42
N ASN A 191 -13.85 0.86 11.35
CA ASN A 191 -15.26 0.85 10.93
C ASN A 191 -15.96 -0.51 11.16
N LEU A 192 -15.38 -1.37 12.00
CA LEU A 192 -15.91 -2.71 12.26
C LEU A 192 -16.30 -2.86 13.72
N ASP A 193 -17.35 -3.67 13.97
CA ASP A 193 -17.64 -4.16 15.30
C ASP A 193 -16.50 -5.05 15.83
N THR A 194 -16.41 -5.20 17.16
CA THR A 194 -15.27 -5.87 17.81
C THR A 194 -15.01 -7.30 17.31
N ALA A 195 -16.08 -8.08 17.07
CA ALA A 195 -15.93 -9.47 16.63
C ALA A 195 -15.35 -9.59 15.19
N PRO A 196 -15.90 -8.90 14.16
CA PRO A 196 -15.28 -8.89 12.82
C PRO A 196 -13.89 -8.26 12.79
N GLY A 197 -13.61 -7.27 13.66
CA GLY A 197 -12.30 -6.64 13.77
C GLY A 197 -11.22 -7.63 14.21
N ASN A 198 -11.50 -8.48 15.19
CA ASN A 198 -10.56 -9.50 15.66
C ASN A 198 -10.29 -10.59 14.63
N GLU A 199 -11.30 -11.00 13.84
CA GLU A 199 -11.14 -11.98 12.76
C GLU A 199 -10.21 -11.50 11.64
N ILE A 200 -10.19 -10.20 11.37
CA ILE A 200 -9.33 -9.60 10.32
C ILE A 200 -7.88 -9.48 10.77
N MET A 201 -7.64 -9.32 12.07
CA MET A 201 -6.30 -9.17 12.64
C MET A 201 -5.64 -10.52 12.99
N ALA A 202 -6.38 -11.61 12.96
CA ALA A 202 -5.89 -12.97 13.19
C ALA A 202 -5.29 -13.58 11.92
#